data_b15c1fa1e0ba6e6f920945fd62b02bb7
#
_entry.id   b15c1fa1e0ba6e6f920945fd62b02bb7
#
_cell.length_a   1.000
_cell.length_b   1.000
_cell.length_c   1.000
_cell.angle_alpha   90.00
_cell.angle_beta   90.00
_cell.angle_gamma   90.00
#
_symmetry.space_group_name_H-M   'P 1'
#
loop_
_entity.id
_entity.type
_entity.pdbx_description
1 polymer ?
#
loop_
_entity_poly.entity_id
_entity_poly.type
_entity_poly.pdbx_seq_one_letter_code
_entity_poly.pdbx_strand_id
1 'polypeptide(L)'
;MPETPIGPTSQSYISQRLRLHYADWGNAGAPHLILLHGGRDHCRNWDWVAEDLRADYHIIAPDLRGHGDSAWSESGDYSLSAFVYDLAQLIHQQKLAPVRIVAHSLGGNIALRYAGVFPETVSKLVAIEGMGPSPEMMGQRSQRGATERMRAWVADTRKLAGRIPRRYPTIEDAFHRMQAENRHLTEAQARYLTLHGAMQNEDGTYSWKFDNYVRAFSPVDLAPDDLQALWGNISCPILLVNGAESWASNPETDGRAKHFQNAKVVELEGAGHWVHHDKLAEFLKEVRAFL
;
A
#
# COMPACT_ATOMS: atom_id res chain seq x y z
N MET A 1 4.56 -31.14 -20.41
CA MET A 1 5.46 -29.99 -20.51
C MET A 1 5.20 -29.15 -19.29
N PRO A 2 6.18 -28.65 -18.55
CA PRO A 2 5.90 -27.68 -17.51
C PRO A 2 5.26 -26.47 -18.20
N GLU A 3 4.00 -26.17 -17.85
CA GLU A 3 3.35 -24.96 -18.28
C GLU A 3 4.18 -23.78 -17.77
N THR A 4 4.61 -22.91 -18.67
CA THR A 4 5.27 -21.66 -18.30
C THR A 4 4.32 -20.93 -17.34
N PRO A 5 4.77 -20.47 -16.16
CA PRO A 5 3.90 -19.79 -15.22
C PRO A 5 3.28 -18.58 -15.94
N ILE A 6 1.97 -18.63 -16.14
CA ILE A 6 1.23 -17.50 -16.66
C ILE A 6 1.21 -16.44 -15.56
N GLY A 7 1.62 -15.21 -15.86
CA GLY A 7 1.53 -14.08 -14.92
C GLY A 7 0.07 -13.79 -14.51
N PRO A 8 -0.17 -12.81 -13.65
CA PRO A 8 -1.53 -12.50 -13.20
C PRO A 8 -2.40 -12.02 -14.34
N THR A 9 -3.71 -12.26 -14.21
CA THR A 9 -4.70 -11.67 -15.10
C THR A 9 -5.13 -10.31 -14.59
N SER A 10 -5.33 -9.36 -15.52
CA SER A 10 -5.84 -8.01 -15.21
C SER A 10 -7.35 -8.06 -15.05
N GLN A 11 -7.86 -7.62 -13.93
CA GLN A 11 -9.26 -7.60 -13.55
C GLN A 11 -9.69 -6.22 -13.07
N SER A 12 -10.99 -5.98 -12.91
CA SER A 12 -11.47 -4.72 -12.35
C SER A 12 -12.77 -4.88 -11.56
N TYR A 13 -13.01 -3.94 -10.64
CA TYR A 13 -14.24 -3.81 -9.88
C TYR A 13 -14.66 -2.33 -9.82
N ILE A 14 -15.89 -2.06 -9.41
CA ILE A 14 -16.41 -0.70 -9.30
C ILE A 14 -16.52 -0.30 -7.84
N SER A 15 -15.93 0.83 -7.49
CA SER A 15 -16.05 1.46 -6.17
C SER A 15 -16.32 2.95 -6.33
N GLN A 16 -17.41 3.46 -5.75
CA GLN A 16 -17.80 4.88 -5.84
C GLN A 16 -17.72 5.48 -7.27
N ARG A 17 -18.19 4.75 -8.29
CA ARG A 17 -18.14 5.12 -9.72
C ARG A 17 -16.73 5.03 -10.36
N LEU A 18 -15.70 4.72 -9.59
CA LEU A 18 -14.36 4.47 -10.12
C LEU A 18 -14.22 3.01 -10.55
N ARG A 19 -13.64 2.78 -11.72
CA ARG A 19 -13.17 1.47 -12.13
C ARG A 19 -11.78 1.26 -11.55
N LEU A 20 -11.68 0.36 -10.59
CA LEU A 20 -10.43 0.03 -9.92
C LEU A 20 -9.90 -1.30 -10.45
N HIS A 21 -8.59 -1.36 -10.65
CA HIS A 21 -7.87 -2.51 -11.19
C HIS A 21 -7.35 -3.41 -10.09
N TYR A 22 -7.23 -4.70 -10.37
CA TYR A 22 -6.42 -5.64 -9.59
C TYR A 22 -5.78 -6.71 -10.47
N ALA A 23 -4.64 -7.20 -10.04
CA ALA A 23 -3.98 -8.37 -10.61
C ALA A 23 -4.44 -9.62 -9.86
N ASP A 24 -4.99 -10.61 -10.59
CA ASP A 24 -5.43 -11.90 -10.07
C ASP A 24 -4.43 -12.98 -10.49
N TRP A 25 -3.79 -13.61 -9.49
CA TRP A 25 -2.77 -14.64 -9.70
C TRP A 25 -3.34 -16.06 -9.79
N GLY A 26 -4.66 -16.20 -9.77
CA GLY A 26 -5.33 -17.49 -9.88
C GLY A 26 -5.26 -18.34 -8.61
N ASN A 27 -5.26 -19.66 -8.78
CA ASN A 27 -5.37 -20.67 -7.72
C ASN A 27 -6.75 -20.67 -7.03
N ALA A 28 -7.80 -20.72 -7.85
CA ALA A 28 -9.18 -20.76 -7.37
C ALA A 28 -9.41 -21.91 -6.40
N GLY A 29 -10.01 -21.61 -5.25
CA GLY A 29 -10.28 -22.58 -4.17
C GLY A 29 -9.24 -22.60 -3.05
N ALA A 30 -8.05 -22.01 -3.26
CA ALA A 30 -7.09 -21.78 -2.18
C ALA A 30 -7.55 -20.61 -1.27
N PRO A 31 -7.04 -20.51 -0.03
CA PRO A 31 -7.35 -19.38 0.84
C PRO A 31 -6.97 -18.03 0.19
N HIS A 32 -7.81 -17.02 0.36
CA HIS A 32 -7.59 -15.71 -0.24
C HIS A 32 -6.48 -14.93 0.47
N LEU A 33 -5.61 -14.28 -0.33
CA LEU A 33 -4.56 -13.40 0.13
C LEU A 33 -4.60 -12.09 -0.69
N ILE A 34 -4.76 -10.96 -0.01
CA ILE A 34 -4.63 -9.64 -0.63
C ILE A 34 -3.23 -9.11 -0.41
N LEU A 35 -2.58 -8.60 -1.48
CA LEU A 35 -1.31 -7.90 -1.44
C LEU A 35 -1.55 -6.42 -1.76
N LEU A 36 -1.46 -5.54 -0.75
CA LEU A 36 -1.86 -4.14 -0.86
C LEU A 36 -0.65 -3.20 -0.85
N HIS A 37 -0.40 -2.51 -1.96
CA HIS A 37 0.79 -1.68 -2.17
C HIS A 37 0.76 -0.34 -1.40
N GLY A 38 1.91 0.32 -1.34
CA GLY A 38 2.11 1.63 -0.72
C GLY A 38 1.71 2.82 -1.59
N GLY A 39 1.88 4.03 -1.07
CA GLY A 39 1.60 5.26 -1.83
C GLY A 39 2.57 5.47 -3.00
N ARG A 40 2.05 5.88 -4.16
CA ARG A 40 2.80 6.14 -5.41
C ARG A 40 3.47 4.90 -6.01
N ASP A 41 2.90 3.75 -5.73
CA ASP A 41 3.33 2.43 -6.16
C ASP A 41 2.21 1.76 -6.98
N HIS A 42 2.28 0.47 -7.24
CA HIS A 42 1.30 -0.28 -8.03
C HIS A 42 1.27 -1.76 -7.64
N CYS A 43 0.25 -2.50 -8.05
CA CYS A 43 0.03 -3.90 -7.71
C CYS A 43 1.19 -4.83 -8.12
N ARG A 44 1.90 -4.51 -9.22
CA ARG A 44 2.98 -5.34 -9.75
C ARG A 44 4.28 -5.25 -8.93
N ASN A 45 4.31 -4.42 -7.87
CA ASN A 45 5.42 -4.43 -6.91
C ASN A 45 5.43 -5.72 -6.07
N TRP A 46 4.32 -6.41 -6.04
CA TRP A 46 4.14 -7.65 -5.28
C TRP A 46 4.53 -8.92 -6.05
N ASP A 47 4.94 -8.82 -7.31
CA ASP A 47 5.10 -9.98 -8.17
C ASP A 47 6.09 -11.02 -7.64
N TRP A 48 7.19 -10.62 -7.01
CA TRP A 48 8.13 -11.56 -6.39
C TRP A 48 7.54 -12.27 -5.16
N VAL A 49 6.73 -11.59 -4.39
CA VAL A 49 6.01 -12.16 -3.24
C VAL A 49 4.87 -13.06 -3.72
N ALA A 50 4.15 -12.63 -4.75
CA ALA A 50 3.07 -13.39 -5.33
C ALA A 50 3.56 -14.70 -5.99
N GLU A 51 4.66 -14.66 -6.74
CA GLU A 51 5.26 -15.86 -7.32
C GLU A 51 5.64 -16.90 -6.27
N ASP A 52 6.16 -16.47 -5.12
CA ASP A 52 6.51 -17.36 -4.03
C ASP A 52 5.28 -17.97 -3.34
N LEU A 53 4.20 -17.19 -3.16
CA LEU A 53 3.04 -17.58 -2.35
C LEU A 53 1.86 -18.17 -3.17
N ARG A 54 1.84 -18.03 -4.50
CA ARG A 54 0.69 -18.42 -5.36
C ARG A 54 0.34 -19.89 -5.36
N ALA A 55 1.28 -20.77 -4.96
CA ALA A 55 0.99 -22.18 -4.84
C ALA A 55 0.05 -22.49 -3.68
N ASP A 56 0.09 -21.67 -2.63
CA ASP A 56 -0.63 -21.88 -1.37
C ASP A 56 -1.89 -21.01 -1.26
N TYR A 57 -1.97 -19.88 -2.03
CA TYR A 57 -3.02 -18.86 -1.90
C TYR A 57 -3.59 -18.45 -3.25
N HIS A 58 -4.89 -18.12 -3.25
CA HIS A 58 -5.49 -17.31 -4.31
C HIS A 58 -5.15 -15.84 -4.03
N ILE A 59 -4.22 -15.28 -4.81
CA ILE A 59 -3.65 -13.96 -4.55
C ILE A 59 -4.33 -12.90 -5.42
N ILE A 60 -4.76 -11.82 -4.78
CA ILE A 60 -5.35 -10.64 -5.41
C ILE A 60 -4.53 -9.42 -4.98
N ALA A 61 -3.94 -8.72 -5.95
CA ALA A 61 -3.15 -7.50 -5.73
C ALA A 61 -3.86 -6.31 -6.39
N PRO A 62 -4.62 -5.49 -5.65
CA PRO A 62 -5.27 -4.31 -6.22
C PRO A 62 -4.30 -3.16 -6.43
N ASP A 63 -4.58 -2.35 -7.46
CA ASP A 63 -4.10 -0.98 -7.56
C ASP A 63 -5.03 -0.07 -6.74
N LEU A 64 -4.48 0.70 -5.82
CA LEU A 64 -5.24 1.70 -5.06
C LEU A 64 -5.81 2.78 -6.02
N ARG A 65 -6.95 3.41 -5.67
CA ARG A 65 -7.44 4.57 -6.44
C ARG A 65 -6.31 5.58 -6.68
N GLY A 66 -6.24 6.11 -7.90
CA GLY A 66 -5.19 7.07 -8.26
C GLY A 66 -3.81 6.49 -8.46
N HIS A 67 -3.68 5.16 -8.52
CA HIS A 67 -2.41 4.44 -8.70
C HIS A 67 -2.56 3.35 -9.75
N GLY A 68 -1.44 2.98 -10.38
CA GLY A 68 -1.37 1.89 -11.35
C GLY A 68 -2.39 2.04 -12.47
N ASP A 69 -3.12 0.98 -12.74
CA ASP A 69 -4.16 0.95 -13.78
C ASP A 69 -5.58 1.24 -13.23
N SER A 70 -5.68 1.64 -11.94
CA SER A 70 -6.92 2.11 -11.33
C SER A 70 -7.26 3.54 -11.73
N ALA A 71 -8.56 3.85 -11.82
CA ALA A 71 -9.04 5.20 -12.11
C ALA A 71 -8.58 6.22 -11.06
N TRP A 72 -8.35 7.45 -11.51
CA TRP A 72 -8.10 8.61 -10.68
C TRP A 72 -9.41 9.20 -10.18
N SER A 73 -9.41 9.73 -8.96
CA SER A 73 -10.59 10.39 -8.41
C SER A 73 -10.80 11.75 -9.06
N GLU A 74 -11.94 11.95 -9.73
CA GLU A 74 -12.28 13.23 -10.36
C GLU A 74 -12.38 14.37 -9.33
N SER A 75 -12.80 14.06 -8.10
CA SER A 75 -12.87 15.03 -6.99
C SER A 75 -11.53 15.22 -6.27
N GLY A 76 -10.50 14.44 -6.60
CA GLY A 76 -9.22 14.42 -5.88
C GLY A 76 -9.34 13.84 -4.46
N ASP A 77 -10.38 13.04 -4.18
CA ASP A 77 -10.55 12.38 -2.88
C ASP A 77 -9.65 11.14 -2.79
N TYR A 78 -8.59 11.31 -2.02
CA TYR A 78 -7.63 10.28 -1.61
C TYR A 78 -7.54 10.19 -0.08
N SER A 79 -8.68 10.37 0.58
CA SER A 79 -8.79 10.18 2.03
C SER A 79 -8.62 8.72 2.42
N LEU A 80 -8.15 8.47 3.66
CA LEU A 80 -8.02 7.10 4.17
C LEU A 80 -9.37 6.38 4.22
N SER A 81 -10.47 7.10 4.52
CA SER A 81 -11.81 6.53 4.48
C SER A 81 -12.23 6.07 3.08
N ALA A 82 -11.85 6.82 2.03
CA ALA A 82 -12.13 6.42 0.65
C ALA A 82 -11.34 5.16 0.25
N PHE A 83 -10.06 5.06 0.65
CA PHE A 83 -9.27 3.85 0.42
C PHE A 83 -9.79 2.63 1.20
N VAL A 84 -10.20 2.82 2.47
CA VAL A 84 -10.79 1.74 3.27
C VAL A 84 -12.10 1.24 2.63
N TYR A 85 -12.92 2.16 2.10
CA TYR A 85 -14.12 1.79 1.38
C TYR A 85 -13.81 0.97 0.12
N ASP A 86 -12.77 1.34 -0.66
CA ASP A 86 -12.37 0.58 -1.85
C ASP A 86 -11.97 -0.85 -1.50
N LEU A 87 -11.18 -1.03 -0.44
CA LEU A 87 -10.79 -2.35 0.04
C LEU A 87 -12.01 -3.16 0.50
N ALA A 88 -12.94 -2.52 1.22
CA ALA A 88 -14.19 -3.16 1.63
C ALA A 88 -15.03 -3.60 0.42
N GLN A 89 -15.12 -2.78 -0.63
CA GLN A 89 -15.82 -3.11 -1.86
C GLN A 89 -15.17 -4.28 -2.61
N LEU A 90 -13.84 -4.31 -2.71
CA LEU A 90 -13.12 -5.44 -3.32
C LEU A 90 -13.44 -6.75 -2.58
N ILE A 91 -13.26 -6.75 -1.25
CA ILE A 91 -13.50 -7.94 -0.42
C ILE A 91 -14.95 -8.42 -0.54
N HIS A 92 -15.91 -7.49 -0.52
CA HIS A 92 -17.33 -7.81 -0.63
C HIS A 92 -17.70 -8.36 -2.02
N GLN A 93 -17.33 -7.65 -3.09
CA GLN A 93 -17.73 -8.01 -4.46
C GLN A 93 -17.09 -9.32 -4.92
N GLN A 94 -15.83 -9.56 -4.54
CA GLN A 94 -15.12 -10.79 -4.88
C GLN A 94 -15.33 -11.93 -3.86
N LYS A 95 -16.11 -11.68 -2.77
CA LYS A 95 -16.42 -12.66 -1.71
C LYS A 95 -15.16 -13.26 -1.07
N LEU A 96 -14.18 -12.43 -0.74
CA LEU A 96 -12.86 -12.88 -0.29
C LEU A 96 -12.80 -13.20 1.20
N ALA A 97 -13.80 -12.81 2.00
CA ALA A 97 -13.79 -13.05 3.44
C ALA A 97 -14.04 -14.53 3.78
N PRO A 98 -13.36 -15.08 4.82
CA PRO A 98 -12.28 -14.45 5.58
C PRO A 98 -10.98 -14.38 4.76
N VAL A 99 -10.30 -13.21 4.78
CA VAL A 99 -9.12 -12.95 3.95
C VAL A 99 -7.85 -12.78 4.79
N ARG A 100 -6.70 -13.16 4.23
CA ARG A 100 -5.39 -12.74 4.71
C ARG A 100 -4.95 -11.50 3.96
N ILE A 101 -4.22 -10.60 4.62
CA ILE A 101 -3.73 -9.37 3.99
C ILE A 101 -2.24 -9.20 4.30
N VAL A 102 -1.45 -8.93 3.27
CA VAL A 102 -0.08 -8.42 3.37
C VAL A 102 -0.07 -7.04 2.74
N ALA A 103 0.34 -6.03 3.50
CA ALA A 103 0.16 -4.65 3.07
C ALA A 103 1.35 -3.77 3.45
N HIS A 104 1.75 -2.88 2.53
CA HIS A 104 2.90 -2.01 2.70
C HIS A 104 2.47 -0.54 2.87
N SER A 105 3.10 0.18 3.80
CA SER A 105 3.03 1.64 3.93
C SER A 105 1.57 2.16 3.95
N LEU A 106 1.14 2.95 2.96
CA LEU A 106 -0.25 3.40 2.82
C LEU A 106 -1.24 2.21 2.82
N GLY A 107 -0.93 1.14 2.09
CA GLY A 107 -1.74 -0.09 2.08
C GLY A 107 -1.86 -0.70 3.47
N GLY A 108 -0.77 -0.71 4.26
CA GLY A 108 -0.79 -1.17 5.64
C GLY A 108 -1.69 -0.33 6.54
N ASN A 109 -1.67 1.00 6.38
CA ASN A 109 -2.55 1.90 7.12
C ASN A 109 -4.04 1.66 6.77
N ILE A 110 -4.32 1.42 5.49
CA ILE A 110 -5.66 1.07 5.01
C ILE A 110 -6.11 -0.27 5.59
N ALA A 111 -5.26 -1.30 5.53
CA ALA A 111 -5.56 -2.65 5.99
C ALA A 111 -5.79 -2.71 7.51
N LEU A 112 -5.00 -2.00 8.30
CA LEU A 112 -5.18 -1.90 9.75
C LEU A 112 -6.51 -1.22 10.11
N ARG A 113 -6.89 -0.15 9.40
CA ARG A 113 -8.19 0.51 9.60
C ARG A 113 -9.34 -0.41 9.19
N TYR A 114 -9.23 -1.07 8.04
CA TYR A 114 -10.23 -2.02 7.57
C TYR A 114 -10.45 -3.16 8.58
N ALA A 115 -9.36 -3.79 9.06
CA ALA A 115 -9.43 -4.87 10.02
C ALA A 115 -10.00 -4.43 11.38
N GLY A 116 -9.80 -3.18 11.79
CA GLY A 116 -10.40 -2.63 13.01
C GLY A 116 -11.91 -2.36 12.88
N VAL A 117 -12.39 -2.08 11.66
CA VAL A 117 -13.82 -1.87 11.36
C VAL A 117 -14.55 -3.20 11.12
N PHE A 118 -13.91 -4.17 10.46
CA PHE A 118 -14.48 -5.47 10.08
C PHE A 118 -13.60 -6.63 10.57
N PRO A 119 -13.39 -6.78 11.91
CA PRO A 119 -12.45 -7.75 12.45
C PRO A 119 -12.80 -9.21 12.11
N GLU A 120 -14.07 -9.51 11.88
CA GLU A 120 -14.57 -10.85 11.51
C GLU A 120 -14.21 -11.28 10.09
N THR A 121 -13.82 -10.33 9.23
CA THR A 121 -13.52 -10.60 7.82
C THR A 121 -12.04 -10.86 7.54
N VAL A 122 -11.14 -10.56 8.50
CA VAL A 122 -9.69 -10.71 8.35
C VAL A 122 -9.19 -11.82 9.25
N SER A 123 -8.52 -12.82 8.67
CA SER A 123 -7.99 -13.97 9.42
C SER A 123 -6.55 -13.80 9.88
N LYS A 124 -5.72 -13.08 9.12
CA LYS A 124 -4.32 -12.71 9.47
C LYS A 124 -3.94 -11.42 8.73
N LEU A 125 -3.10 -10.59 9.35
CA LEU A 125 -2.64 -9.33 8.75
C LEU A 125 -1.14 -9.16 8.93
N VAL A 126 -0.44 -8.88 7.83
CA VAL A 126 0.95 -8.43 7.82
C VAL A 126 0.97 -6.96 7.39
N ALA A 127 1.47 -6.08 8.24
CA ALA A 127 1.62 -4.66 7.93
C ALA A 127 3.09 -4.26 7.94
N ILE A 128 3.62 -3.94 6.74
CA ILE A 128 5.00 -3.51 6.53
C ILE A 128 5.01 -1.99 6.61
N GLU A 129 5.57 -1.44 7.68
CA GLU A 129 5.66 0.02 7.92
C GLU A 129 4.33 0.77 7.71
N GLY A 130 3.23 0.10 8.05
CA GLY A 130 1.87 0.50 7.70
C GLY A 130 1.13 1.29 8.76
N MET A 131 1.76 1.68 9.87
CA MET A 131 1.07 2.35 10.97
C MET A 131 0.88 3.87 10.78
N GLY A 132 1.32 4.40 9.63
CA GLY A 132 1.25 5.84 9.34
C GLY A 132 2.30 6.66 10.11
N PRO A 133 2.07 7.98 10.30
CA PRO A 133 3.02 8.88 10.95
C PRO A 133 3.38 8.43 12.37
N SER A 134 4.61 8.74 12.82
CA SER A 134 5.03 8.48 14.20
C SER A 134 4.15 9.21 15.22
N PRO A 135 4.12 8.76 16.49
CA PRO A 135 3.38 9.46 17.55
C PRO A 135 3.76 10.94 17.68
N GLU A 136 5.04 11.27 17.49
CA GLU A 136 5.52 12.65 17.50
C GLU A 136 4.90 13.48 16.35
N MET A 137 4.94 12.97 15.13
CA MET A 137 4.33 13.64 13.96
C MET A 137 2.81 13.79 14.11
N MET A 138 2.14 12.79 14.67
CA MET A 138 0.70 12.86 14.96
C MET A 138 0.42 13.91 16.03
N GLY A 139 1.23 13.98 17.10
CA GLY A 139 1.14 14.99 18.13
C GLY A 139 1.30 16.41 17.57
N GLN A 140 2.32 16.66 16.77
CA GLN A 140 2.53 17.94 16.09
C GLN A 140 1.34 18.32 15.18
N ARG A 141 0.76 17.35 14.47
CA ARG A 141 -0.40 17.57 13.61
C ARG A 141 -1.68 17.87 14.41
N SER A 142 -1.90 17.19 15.53
CA SER A 142 -3.08 17.40 16.39
C SER A 142 -3.05 18.74 17.12
N GLN A 143 -1.86 19.30 17.39
CA GLN A 143 -1.69 20.64 17.98
C GLN A 143 -2.13 21.76 17.02
N ARG A 144 -2.16 21.53 15.72
CA ARG A 144 -2.64 22.52 14.75
C ARG A 144 -4.16 22.62 14.82
N GLY A 145 -4.67 23.84 15.00
CA GLY A 145 -6.11 24.11 14.97
C GLY A 145 -6.78 23.73 13.63
N ALA A 146 -8.07 23.48 13.64
CA ALA A 146 -8.82 23.09 12.44
C ALA A 146 -8.66 24.11 11.29
N THR A 147 -8.68 25.42 11.61
CA THR A 147 -8.48 26.49 10.62
C THR A 147 -7.11 26.40 9.95
N GLU A 148 -6.05 26.13 10.71
CA GLU A 148 -4.69 26.00 10.17
C GLU A 148 -4.58 24.77 9.27
N ARG A 149 -5.12 23.63 9.69
CA ARG A 149 -5.14 22.41 8.87
C ARG A 149 -5.87 22.60 7.56
N MET A 150 -7.05 23.27 7.59
CA MET A 150 -7.82 23.56 6.38
C MET A 150 -7.10 24.52 5.45
N ARG A 151 -6.47 25.59 5.98
CA ARG A 151 -5.68 26.53 5.17
C ARG A 151 -4.49 25.85 4.51
N ALA A 152 -3.77 25.00 5.25
CA ALA A 152 -2.64 24.25 4.73
C ALA A 152 -3.10 23.31 3.60
N TRP A 153 -4.17 22.54 3.82
CA TRP A 153 -4.73 21.65 2.80
C TRP A 153 -5.15 22.40 1.52
N VAL A 154 -5.83 23.54 1.64
CA VAL A 154 -6.21 24.37 0.48
C VAL A 154 -4.96 24.86 -0.27
N ALA A 155 -3.92 25.30 0.46
CA ALA A 155 -2.69 25.76 -0.17
C ALA A 155 -1.95 24.62 -0.89
N ASP A 156 -1.84 23.45 -0.25
CA ASP A 156 -1.19 22.27 -0.83
C ASP A 156 -1.96 21.74 -2.05
N THR A 157 -3.29 21.70 -1.98
CA THR A 157 -4.14 21.29 -3.11
C THR A 157 -4.00 22.25 -4.29
N ARG A 158 -3.98 23.57 -4.06
CA ARG A 158 -3.73 24.57 -5.12
C ARG A 158 -2.36 24.40 -5.76
N LYS A 159 -1.33 24.13 -4.94
CA LYS A 159 0.03 23.87 -5.43
C LYS A 159 0.08 22.60 -6.29
N LEU A 160 -0.67 21.56 -5.92
CA LEU A 160 -0.78 20.32 -6.70
C LEU A 160 -1.56 20.53 -8.00
N ALA A 161 -2.65 21.31 -7.96
CA ALA A 161 -3.45 21.66 -9.14
C ALA A 161 -2.64 22.38 -10.23
N GLY A 162 -1.69 23.23 -9.81
CA GLY A 162 -0.79 23.91 -10.74
C GLY A 162 0.44 23.08 -11.15
N ARG A 163 0.59 21.86 -10.64
CA ARG A 163 1.77 21.05 -10.93
C ARG A 163 1.56 20.20 -12.19
N ILE A 164 2.38 20.47 -13.20
CA ILE A 164 2.46 19.61 -14.37
C ILE A 164 3.13 18.28 -13.95
N PRO A 165 2.52 17.11 -14.22
CA PRO A 165 3.16 15.82 -13.99
C PRO A 165 4.53 15.77 -14.69
N ARG A 166 5.51 15.20 -14.00
CA ARG A 166 6.85 15.06 -14.60
C ARG A 166 6.76 14.10 -15.79
N ARG A 167 7.30 14.57 -16.92
CA ARG A 167 7.44 13.77 -18.12
C ARG A 167 8.90 13.38 -18.32
N TYR A 168 9.13 12.15 -18.73
CA TYR A 168 10.44 11.59 -19.04
C TYR A 168 10.51 11.35 -20.55
N PRO A 169 11.54 11.85 -21.26
CA PRO A 169 11.70 11.63 -22.69
C PRO A 169 11.72 10.15 -23.06
N THR A 170 12.34 9.32 -22.23
CA THR A 170 12.46 7.88 -22.44
C THR A 170 12.07 7.09 -21.17
N ILE A 171 11.76 5.81 -21.32
CA ILE A 171 11.54 4.91 -20.17
C ILE A 171 12.82 4.75 -19.35
N GLU A 172 13.98 4.87 -19.98
CA GLU A 172 15.28 4.81 -19.33
C GLU A 172 15.50 6.00 -18.36
N ASP A 173 15.06 7.20 -18.74
CA ASP A 173 15.09 8.36 -17.83
C ASP A 173 14.20 8.16 -16.60
N ALA A 174 13.03 7.51 -16.77
CA ALA A 174 12.16 7.15 -15.68
C ALA A 174 12.81 6.08 -14.78
N PHE A 175 13.47 5.07 -15.37
CA PHE A 175 14.22 4.04 -14.66
C PHE A 175 15.36 4.64 -13.81
N HIS A 176 16.18 5.50 -14.37
CA HIS A 176 17.26 6.17 -13.62
C HIS A 176 16.71 6.97 -12.43
N ARG A 177 15.53 7.57 -12.61
CA ARG A 177 14.85 8.25 -11.50
C ARG A 177 14.39 7.30 -10.41
N MET A 178 13.79 6.15 -10.78
CA MET A 178 13.37 5.11 -9.84
C MET A 178 14.57 4.62 -9.02
N GLN A 179 15.67 4.28 -9.68
CA GLN A 179 16.87 3.79 -9.02
C GLN A 179 17.53 4.82 -8.10
N ALA A 180 17.58 6.10 -8.53
CA ALA A 180 18.15 7.17 -7.73
C ALA A 180 17.37 7.47 -6.43
N GLU A 181 16.05 7.26 -6.44
CA GLU A 181 15.20 7.48 -5.26
C GLU A 181 15.14 6.26 -4.33
N ASN A 182 15.46 5.05 -4.82
CA ASN A 182 15.31 3.80 -4.08
C ASN A 182 16.64 3.02 -4.10
N ARG A 183 17.53 3.38 -3.20
CA ARG A 183 18.93 2.92 -3.18
C ARG A 183 19.11 1.42 -2.92
N HIS A 184 18.15 0.80 -2.26
CA HIS A 184 18.20 -0.63 -1.92
C HIS A 184 17.74 -1.52 -3.08
N LEU A 185 17.05 -0.97 -4.09
CA LEU A 185 16.62 -1.74 -5.25
C LEU A 185 17.80 -2.15 -6.13
N THR A 186 17.82 -3.41 -6.54
CA THR A 186 18.67 -3.85 -7.64
C THR A 186 18.25 -3.17 -8.94
N GLU A 187 19.16 -3.12 -9.92
CA GLU A 187 18.84 -2.59 -11.26
C GLU A 187 17.67 -3.32 -11.89
N ALA A 188 17.61 -4.65 -11.77
CA ALA A 188 16.54 -5.48 -12.30
C ALA A 188 15.18 -5.14 -11.67
N GLN A 189 15.13 -4.97 -10.34
CA GLN A 189 13.91 -4.55 -9.62
C GLN A 189 13.47 -3.14 -10.04
N ALA A 190 14.39 -2.17 -10.05
CA ALA A 190 14.08 -0.80 -10.42
C ALA A 190 13.55 -0.71 -11.86
N ARG A 191 14.14 -1.47 -12.80
CA ARG A 191 13.70 -1.55 -14.19
C ARG A 191 12.31 -2.17 -14.30
N TYR A 192 12.07 -3.28 -13.62
CA TYR A 192 10.78 -3.96 -13.59
C TYR A 192 9.66 -3.06 -13.05
N LEU A 193 9.90 -2.45 -11.89
CA LEU A 193 8.94 -1.53 -11.27
C LEU A 193 8.66 -0.30 -12.14
N THR A 194 9.67 0.20 -12.85
CA THR A 194 9.50 1.31 -13.80
C THR A 194 8.61 0.91 -14.98
N LEU A 195 8.84 -0.26 -15.58
CA LEU A 195 8.05 -0.74 -16.72
C LEU A 195 6.56 -0.88 -16.39
N HIS A 196 6.22 -1.31 -15.19
CA HIS A 196 4.84 -1.46 -14.75
C HIS A 196 4.24 -0.18 -14.15
N GLY A 197 5.08 0.67 -13.54
CA GLY A 197 4.66 1.90 -12.86
C GLY A 197 4.60 3.14 -13.77
N ALA A 198 5.15 3.08 -14.98
CA ALA A 198 5.10 4.17 -15.96
C ALA A 198 4.11 3.88 -17.08
N MET A 199 3.57 4.95 -17.67
CA MET A 199 2.76 4.92 -18.88
C MET A 199 3.36 5.81 -19.93
N GLN A 200 3.21 5.44 -21.22
CA GLN A 200 3.57 6.29 -22.34
C GLN A 200 2.46 7.30 -22.62
N ASN A 201 2.82 8.56 -22.75
CA ASN A 201 1.93 9.65 -23.11
C ASN A 201 1.76 9.70 -24.64
N GLU A 202 0.73 10.43 -25.14
CA GLU A 202 0.45 10.61 -26.56
C GLU A 202 1.61 11.24 -27.34
N ASP A 203 2.43 12.08 -26.67
CA ASP A 203 3.62 12.71 -27.26
C ASP A 203 4.87 11.82 -27.25
N GLY A 204 4.74 10.55 -26.86
CA GLY A 204 5.82 9.58 -26.77
C GLY A 204 6.65 9.64 -25.49
N THR A 205 6.45 10.65 -24.63
CA THR A 205 7.09 10.73 -23.31
C THR A 205 6.46 9.75 -22.31
N TYR A 206 7.07 9.60 -21.12
CA TYR A 206 6.59 8.72 -20.08
C TYR A 206 6.23 9.48 -18.81
N SER A 207 5.21 9.02 -18.10
CA SER A 207 4.79 9.53 -16.78
C SER A 207 4.52 8.38 -15.83
N TRP A 208 4.64 8.63 -14.52
CA TRP A 208 4.22 7.66 -13.51
C TRP A 208 2.70 7.49 -13.49
N LYS A 209 2.24 6.26 -13.29
CA LYS A 209 0.82 5.88 -13.16
C LYS A 209 0.25 6.24 -11.79
N PHE A 210 0.47 7.44 -11.29
CA PHE A 210 -0.22 7.90 -10.09
C PHE A 210 -0.62 9.37 -10.20
N ASP A 211 -1.78 9.70 -9.65
CA ASP A 211 -2.28 11.06 -9.58
C ASP A 211 -1.44 11.89 -8.61
N ASN A 212 -1.10 13.12 -8.98
CA ASN A 212 -0.38 14.04 -8.09
C ASN A 212 -1.17 14.35 -6.81
N TYR A 213 -2.49 14.33 -6.86
CA TYR A 213 -3.37 14.61 -5.71
C TYR A 213 -3.27 13.56 -4.60
N VAL A 214 -2.73 12.36 -4.84
CA VAL A 214 -2.43 11.39 -3.77
C VAL A 214 -1.42 11.89 -2.74
N ARG A 215 -0.78 13.04 -3.01
CA ARG A 215 0.14 13.74 -2.09
C ARG A 215 -0.59 14.71 -1.14
N ALA A 216 -1.85 15.04 -1.41
CA ALA A 216 -2.66 15.91 -0.58
C ALA A 216 -3.29 15.09 0.56
N PHE A 217 -2.73 15.22 1.76
CA PHE A 217 -3.35 14.60 2.92
C PHE A 217 -4.64 15.34 3.30
N SER A 218 -5.71 14.59 3.53
CA SER A 218 -6.98 15.13 4.02
C SER A 218 -6.76 15.99 5.28
N PRO A 219 -7.42 17.14 5.40
CA PRO A 219 -7.36 17.96 6.61
C PRO A 219 -8.09 17.31 7.78
N VAL A 220 -8.91 16.29 7.48
CA VAL A 220 -9.69 15.52 8.46
C VAL A 220 -9.27 14.05 8.38
N ASP A 221 -8.96 13.48 9.52
CA ASP A 221 -8.69 12.06 9.73
C ASP A 221 -9.17 11.69 11.13
N LEU A 222 -9.18 10.40 11.45
CA LEU A 222 -9.48 9.93 12.80
C LEU A 222 -8.56 10.57 13.84
N ALA A 223 -9.11 10.90 15.00
CA ALA A 223 -8.31 11.32 16.13
C ALA A 223 -7.38 10.17 16.56
N PRO A 224 -6.23 10.47 17.18
CA PRO A 224 -5.31 9.42 17.65
C PRO A 224 -5.98 8.36 18.53
N ASP A 225 -6.85 8.75 19.44
CA ASP A 225 -7.56 7.83 20.35
C ASP A 225 -8.54 6.92 19.59
N ASP A 226 -9.26 7.46 18.60
CA ASP A 226 -10.16 6.66 17.72
C ASP A 226 -9.36 5.65 16.90
N LEU A 227 -8.19 6.05 16.40
CA LEU A 227 -7.30 5.16 15.64
C LEU A 227 -6.76 4.03 16.53
N GLN A 228 -6.35 4.35 17.76
CA GLN A 228 -5.91 3.35 18.75
C GLN A 228 -7.05 2.39 19.12
N ALA A 229 -8.26 2.90 19.29
CA ALA A 229 -9.43 2.07 19.53
C ALA A 229 -9.70 1.11 18.36
N LEU A 230 -9.57 1.57 17.10
CA LEU A 230 -9.67 0.69 15.94
C LEU A 230 -8.60 -0.41 15.95
N TRP A 231 -7.35 -0.10 16.28
CA TRP A 231 -6.30 -1.12 16.40
C TRP A 231 -6.62 -2.13 17.50
N GLY A 232 -7.20 -1.68 18.62
CA GLY A 232 -7.66 -2.54 19.70
C GLY A 232 -8.81 -3.48 19.33
N ASN A 233 -9.59 -3.17 18.31
CA ASN A 233 -10.67 -4.01 17.82
C ASN A 233 -10.17 -5.16 16.91
N ILE A 234 -8.94 -5.11 16.41
CA ILE A 234 -8.43 -6.16 15.53
C ILE A 234 -8.24 -7.45 16.32
N SER A 235 -9.03 -8.47 16.00
CA SER A 235 -9.03 -9.74 16.71
C SER A 235 -8.07 -10.79 16.11
N CYS A 236 -7.71 -10.64 14.83
CA CYS A 236 -6.80 -11.58 14.17
C CYS A 236 -5.33 -11.36 14.58
N PRO A 237 -4.47 -12.38 14.42
CA PRO A 237 -3.02 -12.20 14.56
C PRO A 237 -2.47 -11.16 13.57
N ILE A 238 -1.52 -10.35 14.04
CA ILE A 238 -0.85 -9.30 13.26
C ILE A 238 0.66 -9.51 13.29
N LEU A 239 1.30 -9.38 12.13
CA LEU A 239 2.75 -9.25 12.00
C LEU A 239 3.07 -7.81 11.53
N LEU A 240 3.72 -7.04 12.39
CA LEU A 240 4.24 -5.72 12.07
C LEU A 240 5.70 -5.87 11.63
N VAL A 241 6.01 -5.48 10.40
CA VAL A 241 7.36 -5.60 9.83
C VAL A 241 7.96 -4.21 9.65
N ASN A 242 9.17 -4.01 10.12
CA ASN A 242 9.91 -2.75 10.02
C ASN A 242 11.30 -2.97 9.41
N GLY A 243 11.81 -1.98 8.68
CA GLY A 243 13.18 -1.96 8.18
C GLY A 243 14.08 -1.16 9.11
N ALA A 244 15.22 -1.72 9.51
CA ALA A 244 16.15 -1.06 10.44
C ALA A 244 16.77 0.24 9.89
N GLU A 245 16.83 0.38 8.55
CA GLU A 245 17.36 1.57 7.87
C GLU A 245 16.24 2.48 7.34
N SER A 246 14.97 2.22 7.73
CA SER A 246 13.84 3.01 7.28
C SER A 246 13.72 4.33 8.04
N TRP A 247 13.07 5.31 7.40
CA TRP A 247 12.63 6.54 8.04
C TRP A 247 11.38 6.36 8.94
N ALA A 248 10.66 5.26 8.79
CA ALA A 248 9.48 4.95 9.58
C ALA A 248 9.89 4.51 10.99
N SER A 249 9.19 5.00 12.01
CA SER A 249 9.48 4.60 13.38
C SER A 249 9.02 3.17 13.67
N ASN A 250 9.83 2.42 14.41
CA ASN A 250 9.52 1.07 14.83
C ASN A 250 8.37 1.09 15.87
N PRO A 251 7.25 0.37 15.63
CA PRO A 251 6.07 0.41 16.49
C PRO A 251 6.28 -0.21 17.87
N GLU A 252 7.30 -1.05 18.05
CA GLU A 252 7.65 -1.59 19.35
C GLU A 252 8.32 -0.52 20.23
N THR A 253 9.27 0.21 19.67
CA THR A 253 10.03 1.25 20.40
C THR A 253 9.24 2.53 20.61
N ASP A 254 8.34 2.91 19.69
CA ASP A 254 7.50 4.09 19.82
C ASP A 254 6.17 3.84 20.58
N GLY A 255 5.96 2.58 20.98
CA GLY A 255 4.87 2.17 21.84
C GLY A 255 3.52 1.96 21.15
N ARG A 256 3.44 2.03 19.80
CA ARG A 256 2.17 1.79 19.08
C ARG A 256 1.75 0.33 19.06
N ALA A 257 2.71 -0.61 19.09
CA ALA A 257 2.42 -2.05 19.08
C ALA A 257 1.53 -2.49 20.26
N LYS A 258 1.60 -1.81 21.42
CA LYS A 258 0.81 -2.12 22.63
C LYS A 258 -0.71 -1.96 22.46
N HIS A 259 -1.17 -1.26 21.42
CA HIS A 259 -2.60 -1.05 21.17
C HIS A 259 -3.28 -2.25 20.50
N PHE A 260 -2.51 -3.21 20.00
CA PHE A 260 -3.04 -4.44 19.38
C PHE A 260 -3.17 -5.56 20.42
N GLN A 261 -4.18 -6.39 20.26
CA GLN A 261 -4.40 -7.55 21.15
C GLN A 261 -3.40 -8.69 20.89
N ASN A 262 -3.00 -8.87 19.62
CA ASN A 262 -2.16 -10.00 19.18
C ASN A 262 -1.23 -9.56 18.03
N ALA A 263 -0.23 -8.75 18.36
CA ALA A 263 0.78 -8.31 17.39
C ALA A 263 2.18 -8.83 17.75
N LYS A 264 2.89 -9.29 16.73
CA LYS A 264 4.34 -9.55 16.75
C LYS A 264 5.02 -8.47 15.92
N VAL A 265 6.11 -7.89 16.42
CA VAL A 265 6.95 -6.97 15.67
C VAL A 265 8.22 -7.69 15.22
N VAL A 266 8.60 -7.48 13.97
CA VAL A 266 9.86 -7.98 13.38
C VAL A 266 10.56 -6.81 12.70
N GLU A 267 11.84 -6.62 13.02
CA GLU A 267 12.70 -5.66 12.35
C GLU A 267 13.72 -6.41 11.50
N LEU A 268 13.88 -6.00 10.22
CA LEU A 268 14.83 -6.61 9.30
C LEU A 268 16.03 -5.68 9.08
N GLU A 269 17.21 -6.18 9.43
CA GLU A 269 18.49 -5.48 9.27
C GLU A 269 18.83 -5.23 7.81
N GLY A 270 19.34 -4.05 7.49
CA GLY A 270 19.73 -3.64 6.15
C GLY A 270 18.55 -3.45 5.18
N ALA A 271 17.35 -3.29 5.71
CA ALA A 271 16.15 -2.95 4.94
C ALA A 271 15.77 -1.47 5.14
N GLY A 272 15.46 -0.79 4.06
CA GLY A 272 14.82 0.52 4.06
C GLY A 272 13.30 0.40 4.12
N HIS A 273 12.59 1.39 3.57
CA HIS A 273 11.13 1.44 3.61
C HIS A 273 10.44 0.32 2.80
N TRP A 274 11.07 -0.17 1.74
CA TRP A 274 10.54 -1.25 0.92
C TRP A 274 11.09 -2.62 1.34
N VAL A 275 10.85 -2.99 2.58
CA VAL A 275 11.37 -4.20 3.23
C VAL A 275 11.21 -5.47 2.39
N HIS A 276 10.05 -5.61 1.72
CA HIS A 276 9.71 -6.76 0.87
C HIS A 276 10.48 -6.81 -0.46
N HIS A 277 11.20 -5.73 -0.82
CA HIS A 277 12.17 -5.71 -1.91
C HIS A 277 13.60 -5.81 -1.40
N ASP A 278 13.91 -5.04 -0.36
CA ASP A 278 15.27 -4.87 0.14
C ASP A 278 15.81 -6.15 0.77
N LYS A 279 14.93 -6.92 1.42
CA LYS A 279 15.21 -8.18 2.12
C LYS A 279 14.16 -9.25 1.80
N LEU A 280 13.96 -9.51 0.51
CA LEU A 280 12.88 -10.40 0.03
C LEU A 280 12.93 -11.80 0.67
N ALA A 281 14.11 -12.43 0.75
CA ALA A 281 14.22 -13.79 1.27
C ALA A 281 13.88 -13.87 2.77
N GLU A 282 14.41 -12.95 3.56
CA GLU A 282 14.13 -12.83 4.99
C GLU A 282 12.66 -12.46 5.24
N PHE A 283 12.14 -11.53 4.47
CA PHE A 283 10.72 -11.15 4.51
C PHE A 283 9.80 -12.34 4.21
N LEU A 284 10.04 -13.08 3.13
CA LEU A 284 9.26 -14.26 2.78
C LEU A 284 9.32 -15.34 3.85
N LYS A 285 10.47 -15.54 4.48
CA LYS A 285 10.62 -16.49 5.61
C LYS A 285 9.69 -16.13 6.77
N GLU A 286 9.67 -14.85 7.19
CA GLU A 286 8.79 -14.39 8.28
C GLU A 286 7.30 -14.47 7.88
N VAL A 287 6.96 -14.07 6.67
CA VAL A 287 5.58 -14.08 6.16
C VAL A 287 5.05 -15.51 6.02
N ARG A 288 5.83 -16.46 5.46
CA ARG A 288 5.43 -17.85 5.35
C ARG A 288 5.24 -18.52 6.71
N ALA A 289 6.09 -18.20 7.68
CA ALA A 289 5.97 -18.74 9.04
C ALA A 289 4.72 -18.19 9.75
N PHE A 290 4.28 -17.00 9.38
CA PHE A 290 3.13 -16.33 9.98
C PHE A 290 1.81 -16.70 9.29
N LEU A 291 1.73 -16.74 7.95
CA LEU A 291 0.51 -17.03 7.17
C LEU A 291 0.06 -18.49 7.25
#